data_d882a6b4f57522794ac91ccf04392743
#
_entry.id   d882a6b4f57522794ac91ccf04392743
#
_cell.length_a   1.000
_cell.length_b   1.000
_cell.length_c   1.000
_cell.angle_alpha   90.00
_cell.angle_beta   90.00
_cell.angle_gamma   90.00
#
_symmetry.space_group_name_H-M   'P 1'
#
loop_
_entity.id
_entity.type
_entity.pdbx_description
1 polymer ?
#
loop_
_entity_poly.entity_id
_entity_poly.type
_entity_poly.pdbx_seq_one_letter_code
_entity_poly.pdbx_strand_id
1 'polypeptide(L)'
;MGRRKHRSKGSKLPALRSSKCNVACGKSTTCDEAKAKEERERRGTTEKTITPDVMRYQKERTDCFHQTNDPIGVRSRLMYPLVQSSLLINSSILSEEDESVEDECIELKVKPRFVFVSSLCMVCSKKSQLFCERCQMVSYCSIMHQTQGLSLHRELCEALTEIHSSIVLTLSDGSGVQLDADQYRIYRLKLLAILESEVKRSLDLWEKEIILYPRVCRVCRRFSEKLICCTHCGMEFFCEEHSDEHKNWCEEFRVYQRILHLQHKHGYVNPKIPNAHLEMFVAQPEFDFDKLMHRIYGNSLYYRQMDCYTYALLSHLCTIPLTALYSMQISCPEWRDRTDWTIHILGAEFQFEGIHLDVWEKLFLHFLPNLQKLHLILIGPELQLPKDIPPRLLSMVQICKKCKSAGRAVIVTFKPEKLYHCLVRDPSQTLATPDLICLYNPGLYRTTGFAGKDTWLETIREFSKTLAPTTITSYTAQEMLWEINRINSVADVEVLLQPCKNPFASVKPDRNFVSDNTNPLIYKNYYITIVKGKSIVL
;
A
#
# COMPACT_ATOMS: atom_id res chain seq x y z
N MET A 1 15.58 -53.23 -37.83
CA MET A 1 14.32 -53.79 -38.36
C MET A 1 13.19 -53.15 -37.56
N GLY A 2 12.23 -52.43 -38.04
CA GLY A 2 11.74 -52.09 -39.36
C GLY A 2 10.87 -50.82 -39.22
N ARG A 3 10.99 -50.02 -40.22
CA ARG A 3 10.22 -48.77 -40.43
C ARG A 3 8.72 -49.06 -40.66
N ARG A 4 7.85 -48.18 -40.17
CA ARG A 4 6.62 -47.82 -40.95
C ARG A 4 6.28 -46.36 -40.74
N LYS A 5 6.30 -45.64 -41.85
CA LYS A 5 5.71 -44.31 -42.10
C LYS A 5 4.18 -44.44 -42.28
N HIS A 6 3.40 -43.46 -41.80
CA HIS A 6 2.13 -43.15 -42.44
C HIS A 6 1.94 -41.64 -42.54
N ARG A 7 1.48 -41.25 -43.71
CA ARG A 7 1.32 -39.88 -44.26
C ARG A 7 0.01 -39.24 -43.82
N SER A 8 0.14 -37.93 -43.69
CA SER A 8 -0.81 -36.83 -43.79
C SER A 8 -2.10 -36.99 -44.59
N LYS A 9 -3.18 -36.34 -44.13
CA LYS A 9 -4.13 -35.64 -45.00
C LYS A 9 -4.59 -34.33 -44.32
N GLY A 10 -4.33 -33.25 -45.03
CA GLY A 10 -4.81 -31.91 -44.70
C GLY A 10 -6.25 -31.68 -45.17
N SER A 11 -6.97 -30.84 -44.45
CA SER A 11 -8.22 -30.26 -44.98
C SER A 11 -8.15 -28.73 -44.82
N LYS A 12 -8.49 -28.11 -45.95
CA LYS A 12 -8.46 -26.68 -46.21
C LYS A 12 -9.71 -25.99 -45.63
N LEU A 13 -9.53 -24.81 -45.06
CA LEU A 13 -10.56 -23.83 -44.76
C LEU A 13 -10.98 -23.07 -46.07
N PRO A 14 -12.25 -22.70 -46.22
CA PRO A 14 -12.67 -21.78 -47.29
C PRO A 14 -12.72 -20.34 -46.78
N ALA A 15 -12.16 -19.44 -47.59
CA ALA A 15 -12.23 -18.00 -47.47
C ALA A 15 -13.63 -17.48 -47.87
N LEU A 16 -14.18 -16.52 -47.14
CA LEU A 16 -15.36 -15.77 -47.53
C LEU A 16 -14.96 -14.36 -47.94
N ARG A 17 -15.47 -14.03 -49.13
CA ARG A 17 -15.22 -12.83 -49.90
C ARG A 17 -15.96 -11.61 -49.34
N SER A 18 -15.30 -10.46 -49.50
CA SER A 18 -15.86 -9.11 -49.45
C SER A 18 -16.87 -8.87 -50.59
N SER A 19 -17.97 -8.21 -50.30
CA SER A 19 -18.80 -7.55 -51.32
C SER A 19 -18.91 -6.06 -51.03
N LYS A 20 -18.36 -5.26 -51.95
CA LYS A 20 -18.59 -3.82 -52.05
C LYS A 20 -19.97 -3.60 -52.69
N CYS A 21 -20.74 -2.66 -52.19
CA CYS A 21 -21.76 -1.99 -52.96
C CYS A 21 -21.62 -0.48 -52.82
N ASN A 22 -21.27 0.15 -53.93
CA ASN A 22 -21.41 1.57 -54.18
C ASN A 22 -22.84 1.83 -54.64
N VAL A 23 -23.51 2.83 -54.11
CA VAL A 23 -24.48 3.66 -54.87
C VAL A 23 -24.40 5.09 -54.36
N ALA A 24 -24.41 5.98 -55.31
CA ALA A 24 -24.14 7.40 -55.22
C ALA A 24 -25.40 8.27 -55.07
N CYS A 25 -25.17 9.46 -54.55
CA CYS A 25 -25.70 10.77 -54.94
C CYS A 25 -27.09 11.20 -54.44
N GLY A 26 -27.13 12.35 -53.76
CA GLY A 26 -28.33 13.17 -53.57
C GLY A 26 -28.10 14.29 -52.54
N LYS A 27 -27.77 15.48 -53.04
CA LYS A 27 -27.61 16.72 -52.27
C LYS A 27 -28.94 17.18 -51.67
N SER A 28 -29.00 17.51 -50.36
CA SER A 28 -29.75 18.68 -49.88
C SER A 28 -29.16 19.15 -48.55
N THR A 29 -28.71 20.35 -48.57
CA THR A 29 -28.06 21.09 -47.50
C THR A 29 -29.09 21.84 -46.63
N THR A 30 -28.68 22.10 -45.37
CA THR A 30 -29.12 23.19 -44.53
C THR A 30 -30.40 22.99 -43.73
N CYS A 31 -30.35 22.18 -42.66
CA CYS A 31 -31.13 22.43 -41.41
C CYS A 31 -30.65 21.60 -40.20
N ASP A 32 -29.76 20.64 -40.38
CA ASP A 32 -29.37 19.70 -39.29
C ASP A 32 -28.08 20.09 -38.56
N GLU A 33 -27.28 21.00 -39.10
CA GLU A 33 -26.03 21.42 -38.43
C GLU A 33 -26.25 22.33 -37.23
N ALA A 34 -27.32 23.11 -37.21
CA ALA A 34 -27.66 23.97 -36.04
C ALA A 34 -28.16 23.18 -34.82
N LYS A 35 -28.92 22.10 -35.08
CA LYS A 35 -29.40 21.23 -33.99
C LYS A 35 -28.30 20.31 -33.44
N ALA A 36 -27.38 19.86 -34.27
CA ALA A 36 -26.25 19.05 -33.85
C ALA A 36 -25.22 19.84 -33.02
N LYS A 37 -25.11 21.15 -33.22
CA LYS A 37 -24.23 22.03 -32.48
C LYS A 37 -24.80 22.35 -31.07
N GLU A 38 -26.11 22.55 -31.01
CA GLU A 38 -26.82 22.79 -29.74
C GLU A 38 -26.90 21.53 -28.87
N GLU A 39 -26.99 20.34 -29.48
CA GLU A 39 -26.93 19.05 -28.77
C GLU A 39 -25.51 18.66 -28.34
N ARG A 40 -24.46 19.09 -29.05
CA ARG A 40 -23.06 18.95 -28.61
C ARG A 40 -22.71 19.91 -27.48
N GLU A 41 -23.24 21.11 -27.46
CA GLU A 41 -23.06 22.06 -26.35
C GLU A 41 -23.83 21.65 -25.09
N ARG A 42 -24.97 20.96 -25.22
CA ARG A 42 -25.69 20.39 -24.06
C ARG A 42 -25.11 19.08 -23.54
N ARG A 43 -24.33 18.33 -24.34
CA ARG A 43 -23.59 17.13 -23.88
C ARG A 43 -22.19 17.43 -23.36
N GLY A 44 -21.71 18.66 -23.49
CA GLY A 44 -20.40 19.11 -23.01
C GLY A 44 -20.33 19.49 -21.54
N THR A 45 -21.41 19.34 -20.76
CA THR A 45 -21.48 19.82 -19.38
C THR A 45 -21.85 18.76 -18.33
N THR A 46 -21.67 17.49 -18.61
CA THR A 46 -21.78 16.46 -17.55
C THR A 46 -20.90 15.27 -17.85
N GLU A 47 -19.65 15.38 -17.49
CA GLU A 47 -18.76 14.32 -17.00
C GLU A 47 -17.39 14.91 -16.69
N LYS A 48 -17.37 15.87 -15.75
CA LYS A 48 -16.15 16.07 -14.99
C LYS A 48 -16.19 15.04 -13.88
N THR A 49 -15.51 13.94 -14.09
CA THR A 49 -15.05 13.05 -13.03
C THR A 49 -14.40 13.93 -11.99
N ILE A 50 -15.08 14.14 -10.86
CA ILE A 50 -14.55 14.85 -9.70
C ILE A 50 -13.61 13.85 -9.03
N THR A 51 -12.40 13.71 -9.60
CA THR A 51 -11.29 13.35 -8.76
C THR A 51 -11.15 14.48 -7.74
N PRO A 52 -11.01 14.19 -6.44
CA PRO A 52 -10.72 15.24 -5.46
C PRO A 52 -9.62 16.10 -6.06
N ASP A 53 -9.75 17.40 -5.95
CA ASP A 53 -8.84 18.38 -6.55
C ASP A 53 -7.43 18.31 -5.92
N VAL A 54 -6.86 17.09 -5.87
CA VAL A 54 -5.48 16.78 -5.50
C VAL A 54 -4.51 17.46 -6.48
N MET A 55 -5.02 17.89 -7.63
CA MET A 55 -4.24 18.52 -8.71
C MET A 55 -4.33 20.04 -8.76
N ARG A 56 -5.18 20.70 -7.98
CA ARG A 56 -5.27 22.16 -7.93
C ARG A 56 -4.56 22.77 -6.73
N TYR A 57 -3.28 22.62 -6.65
CA TYR A 57 -2.42 23.54 -5.91
C TYR A 57 -1.22 23.89 -6.79
N GLN A 58 -1.31 24.88 -7.47
CA GLN A 58 -1.08 26.29 -7.49
C GLN A 58 0.12 26.81 -6.77
N LYS A 59 0.77 27.61 -7.62
CA LYS A 59 1.65 28.75 -7.33
C LYS A 59 2.01 28.90 -5.86
N GLU A 60 3.14 28.46 -5.64
CA GLU A 60 4.05 28.48 -4.56
C GLU A 60 4.43 29.84 -4.08
N ARG A 61 4.47 29.95 -2.79
CA ARG A 61 5.46 30.79 -2.16
C ARG A 61 6.75 29.98 -2.03
N THR A 62 7.79 30.43 -2.69
CA THR A 62 9.19 30.03 -2.46
C THR A 62 9.62 30.55 -1.09
N ASP A 63 9.20 29.87 -0.03
CA ASP A 63 9.77 30.15 1.28
C ASP A 63 11.07 29.37 1.42
N CYS A 64 12.15 30.11 1.58
CA CYS A 64 13.46 29.60 1.91
C CYS A 64 13.38 28.70 3.15
N PHE A 65 13.62 27.41 2.94
CA PHE A 65 13.84 26.48 4.03
C PHE A 65 15.07 26.89 4.81
N HIS A 66 14.90 27.19 6.08
CA HIS A 66 16.01 27.22 7.01
C HIS A 66 16.71 25.87 6.98
N GLN A 67 17.92 25.86 6.48
CA GLN A 67 18.81 24.70 6.46
C GLN A 67 19.18 24.38 7.91
N THR A 68 18.57 23.32 8.45
CA THR A 68 19.07 22.75 9.71
C THR A 68 20.35 22.01 9.39
N ASN A 69 21.47 22.52 9.83
CA ASN A 69 22.80 21.87 9.80
C ASN A 69 22.88 20.74 10.86
N ASP A 70 21.84 19.96 11.03
CA ASP A 70 21.77 18.94 12.06
C ASP A 70 21.94 17.52 11.47
N PRO A 71 23.15 16.93 11.54
CA PRO A 71 23.40 15.56 11.11
C PRO A 71 22.54 14.54 11.90
N ILE A 72 22.21 14.85 13.16
CA ILE A 72 21.39 14.01 14.04
C ILE A 72 19.97 13.97 13.50
N GLY A 73 19.42 15.10 13.06
CA GLY A 73 18.09 15.17 12.44
C GLY A 73 17.98 14.38 11.15
N VAL A 74 19.02 14.36 10.31
CA VAL A 74 19.07 13.56 9.09
C VAL A 74 19.15 12.07 9.43
N ARG A 75 20.06 11.68 10.35
CA ARG A 75 20.21 10.28 10.78
C ARG A 75 18.92 9.73 11.38
N SER A 76 18.20 10.53 12.18
CA SER A 76 16.92 10.12 12.76
C SER A 76 15.80 9.93 11.73
N ARG A 77 15.90 10.54 10.54
CA ARG A 77 14.93 10.34 9.42
C ARG A 77 15.24 9.08 8.61
N LEU A 78 16.49 8.65 8.59
CA LEU A 78 16.92 7.45 7.89
C LEU A 78 16.60 6.17 8.66
N MET A 79 16.42 6.26 9.98
CA MET A 79 16.05 5.12 10.81
C MET A 79 14.58 4.74 10.61
N TYR A 80 14.27 3.47 10.80
CA TYR A 80 12.92 2.90 10.77
C TYR A 80 11.92 3.76 11.57
N PRO A 81 10.61 3.70 11.22
CA PRO A 81 9.62 4.46 11.95
C PRO A 81 9.68 4.08 13.42
N LEU A 82 10.33 4.92 14.20
CA LEU A 82 10.26 4.85 15.64
C LEU A 82 8.84 5.26 16.01
N VAL A 83 8.08 4.32 16.55
CA VAL A 83 6.84 4.65 17.25
C VAL A 83 7.24 5.52 18.43
N GLN A 84 7.03 6.82 18.29
CA GLN A 84 7.20 7.73 19.42
C GLN A 84 5.89 7.75 20.18
N SER A 85 5.90 7.19 21.39
CA SER A 85 4.82 7.37 22.34
C SER A 85 4.97 8.72 23.04
N SER A 86 3.92 9.51 23.05
CA SER A 86 3.78 10.60 23.99
C SER A 86 2.59 10.28 24.87
N LEU A 87 2.84 10.11 26.16
CA LEU A 87 1.77 10.13 27.16
C LEU A 87 1.19 11.55 27.13
N LEU A 88 0.00 11.69 26.56
CA LEU A 88 -0.79 12.88 26.74
C LEU A 88 -1.59 12.65 28.04
N ILE A 89 -1.09 13.18 29.14
CA ILE A 89 -1.97 13.57 30.22
C ILE A 89 -2.83 14.67 29.61
N ASN A 90 -4.12 14.40 29.41
CA ASN A 90 -5.05 15.39 28.91
C ASN A 90 -5.21 16.49 29.99
N SER A 91 -4.26 17.41 30.03
CA SER A 91 -4.58 18.72 30.56
C SER A 91 -5.49 19.38 29.52
N SER A 92 -6.74 19.45 29.80
CA SER A 92 -7.78 20.13 29.05
C SER A 92 -7.42 21.60 28.81
N ILE A 93 -6.70 21.85 27.73
CA ILE A 93 -6.59 23.19 27.17
C ILE A 93 -7.34 23.15 25.85
N LEU A 94 -8.63 23.19 25.92
CA LEU A 94 -9.55 23.72 24.87
C LEU A 94 -11.01 23.46 25.30
N SER A 95 -11.62 24.52 25.79
CA SER A 95 -13.03 24.71 26.14
C SER A 95 -13.43 24.48 27.59
N GLU A 96 -13.88 25.58 28.18
CA GLU A 96 -14.31 25.74 29.58
C GLU A 96 -15.66 25.06 29.92
N GLU A 97 -16.01 23.90 29.35
CA GLU A 97 -17.30 23.28 29.61
C GLU A 97 -17.28 21.76 29.79
N ASP A 98 -16.21 21.15 30.31
CA ASP A 98 -16.28 19.70 30.62
C ASP A 98 -15.35 19.27 31.76
N GLU A 99 -15.87 19.28 32.97
CA GLU A 99 -15.36 18.49 34.09
C GLU A 99 -15.65 17.00 33.82
N SER A 100 -14.80 16.30 33.09
CA SER A 100 -14.90 14.86 32.92
C SER A 100 -13.57 14.21 33.17
N VAL A 101 -13.59 13.18 34.01
CA VAL A 101 -12.57 12.22 34.37
C VAL A 101 -11.47 12.12 33.32
N GLU A 102 -10.24 12.45 33.70
CA GLU A 102 -9.03 12.33 32.90
C GLU A 102 -8.78 10.86 32.55
N ASP A 103 -9.27 10.40 31.41
CA ASP A 103 -8.89 9.09 30.88
C ASP A 103 -7.45 9.22 30.36
N GLU A 104 -6.50 8.53 31.02
CA GLU A 104 -5.14 8.38 30.50
C GLU A 104 -5.20 7.80 29.09
N CYS A 105 -4.74 8.52 28.09
CA CYS A 105 -4.66 8.01 26.73
C CYS A 105 -3.26 8.19 26.14
N ILE A 106 -2.90 7.31 25.23
CA ILE A 106 -1.64 7.38 24.51
C ILE A 106 -1.91 7.77 23.08
N GLU A 107 -1.32 8.87 22.64
CA GLU A 107 -1.21 9.17 21.22
C GLU A 107 0.06 8.52 20.66
N LEU A 108 -0.12 7.57 19.75
CA LEU A 108 0.99 6.92 19.05
C LEU A 108 1.32 7.71 17.79
N LYS A 109 2.50 8.31 17.74
CA LYS A 109 3.00 9.02 16.57
C LYS A 109 3.97 8.14 15.81
N VAL A 110 3.59 7.72 14.61
CA VAL A 110 4.48 6.97 13.71
C VAL A 110 5.23 7.94 12.83
N LYS A 111 6.54 8.05 13.07
CA LYS A 111 7.40 8.85 12.21
C LYS A 111 7.44 8.24 10.81
N PRO A 112 7.14 9.00 9.74
CA PRO A 112 7.24 8.48 8.40
C PRO A 112 8.68 8.05 8.11
N ARG A 113 8.83 6.84 7.56
CA ARG A 113 10.15 6.33 7.18
C ARG A 113 10.74 7.16 6.04
N PHE A 114 12.04 7.26 6.02
CA PHE A 114 12.74 7.76 4.84
C PHE A 114 12.61 6.74 3.70
N VAL A 115 12.25 7.21 2.51
CA VAL A 115 12.19 6.42 1.27
C VAL A 115 13.29 6.91 0.35
N PHE A 116 14.20 6.01 -0.01
CA PHE A 116 15.26 6.34 -0.95
C PHE A 116 14.74 6.37 -2.39
N VAL A 117 15.13 7.39 -3.13
CA VAL A 117 14.87 7.53 -4.56
C VAL A 117 16.14 8.02 -5.25
N SER A 118 16.64 7.26 -6.19
CA SER A 118 17.91 7.51 -6.86
C SER A 118 18.01 8.85 -7.61
N SER A 119 16.88 9.47 -7.92
CA SER A 119 16.79 10.79 -8.57
C SER A 119 16.61 11.96 -7.61
N LEU A 120 16.42 11.69 -6.32
CA LEU A 120 16.20 12.71 -5.30
C LEU A 120 17.38 12.80 -4.35
N CYS A 121 17.62 13.99 -3.85
CA CYS A 121 18.65 14.23 -2.85
C CYS A 121 18.40 13.40 -1.58
N MET A 122 19.37 12.58 -1.19
CA MET A 122 19.31 11.74 0.00
C MET A 122 19.05 12.54 1.28
N VAL A 123 19.47 13.80 1.34
CA VAL A 123 19.36 14.64 2.53
C VAL A 123 18.01 15.36 2.62
N CYS A 124 17.52 15.94 1.51
CA CYS A 124 16.36 16.83 1.53
C CYS A 124 15.22 16.44 0.57
N SER A 125 15.32 15.29 -0.13
CA SER A 125 14.32 14.80 -1.09
C SER A 125 13.95 15.77 -2.23
N LYS A 126 14.77 16.83 -2.46
CA LYS A 126 14.65 17.68 -3.65
C LYS A 126 15.28 17.00 -4.85
N LYS A 127 14.91 17.43 -6.06
CA LYS A 127 15.52 16.94 -7.30
C LYS A 127 17.06 17.04 -7.21
N SER A 128 17.73 15.96 -7.54
CA SER A 128 19.18 15.86 -7.49
C SER A 128 19.85 16.48 -8.72
N GLN A 129 21.11 16.91 -8.54
CA GLN A 129 21.97 17.43 -9.61
C GLN A 129 23.35 16.77 -9.61
N LEU A 130 23.73 16.19 -8.47
CA LEU A 130 25.03 15.58 -8.26
C LEU A 130 24.85 14.13 -7.81
N PHE A 131 25.79 13.28 -8.20
CA PHE A 131 25.85 11.89 -7.73
C PHE A 131 27.08 11.68 -6.87
N CYS A 132 27.05 10.68 -5.99
CA CYS A 132 28.23 10.27 -5.25
C CYS A 132 29.32 9.84 -6.26
N GLU A 133 30.48 10.47 -6.23
CA GLU A 133 31.59 10.21 -7.17
C GLU A 133 32.14 8.78 -7.04
N ARG A 134 32.00 8.15 -5.88
CA ARG A 134 32.50 6.80 -5.59
C ARG A 134 31.54 5.72 -6.07
N CYS A 135 30.33 5.64 -5.51
CA CYS A 135 29.38 4.56 -5.81
C CYS A 135 28.39 4.87 -6.94
N GLN A 136 28.25 6.12 -7.39
CA GLN A 136 27.30 6.58 -8.43
C GLN A 136 25.82 6.23 -8.19
N MET A 137 25.47 5.66 -7.03
CA MET A 137 24.12 5.18 -6.71
C MET A 137 23.30 6.18 -5.91
N VAL A 138 23.93 7.04 -5.14
CA VAL A 138 23.27 8.03 -4.28
C VAL A 138 23.42 9.42 -4.87
N SER A 139 22.38 10.24 -4.74
CA SER A 139 22.34 11.57 -5.36
C SER A 139 22.06 12.71 -4.37
N TYR A 140 22.49 13.92 -4.76
CA TYR A 140 22.45 15.12 -3.95
C TYR A 140 22.03 16.35 -4.76
N CYS A 141 21.41 17.34 -4.11
CA CYS A 141 21.03 18.59 -4.77
C CYS A 141 22.15 19.66 -4.70
N SER A 142 23.16 19.47 -3.85
CA SER A 142 24.28 20.40 -3.67
C SER A 142 25.50 19.70 -3.08
N ILE A 143 26.67 20.33 -3.19
CA ILE A 143 27.93 19.86 -2.59
C ILE A 143 27.81 19.76 -1.06
N MET A 144 27.10 20.71 -0.43
CA MET A 144 26.88 20.69 1.02
C MET A 144 26.12 19.42 1.43
N HIS A 145 25.05 19.06 0.70
CA HIS A 145 24.32 17.83 0.98
C HIS A 145 25.10 16.57 0.58
N GLN A 146 26.00 16.64 -0.39
CA GLN A 146 26.91 15.56 -0.73
C GLN A 146 27.87 15.28 0.44
N THR A 147 28.51 16.31 0.99
CA THR A 147 29.41 16.18 2.16
C THR A 147 28.66 15.64 3.38
N GLN A 148 27.47 16.16 3.65
CA GLN A 148 26.61 15.70 4.76
C GLN A 148 26.15 14.25 4.56
N GLY A 149 25.72 13.88 3.37
CA GLY A 149 25.20 12.54 3.05
C GLY A 149 26.28 11.48 2.93
N LEU A 150 27.52 11.85 2.63
CA LEU A 150 28.63 10.90 2.50
C LEU A 150 28.87 10.12 3.81
N SER A 151 28.79 10.81 4.95
CA SER A 151 28.95 10.17 6.26
C SER A 151 27.85 9.14 6.57
N LEU A 152 26.64 9.33 6.02
CA LEU A 152 25.49 8.48 6.28
C LEU A 152 25.55 7.15 5.53
N HIS A 153 26.13 7.13 4.32
CA HIS A 153 26.21 5.91 3.50
C HIS A 153 27.65 5.43 3.28
N ARG A 154 28.60 5.87 4.11
CA ARG A 154 30.03 5.57 3.92
C ARG A 154 30.32 4.10 3.81
N GLU A 155 29.88 3.28 4.78
CA GLU A 155 30.12 1.84 4.81
C GLU A 155 29.56 1.15 3.56
N LEU A 156 28.31 1.45 3.24
CA LEU A 156 27.67 0.93 2.04
C LEU A 156 28.33 1.45 0.77
N CYS A 157 28.79 2.72 0.75
CA CYS A 157 29.51 3.30 -0.38
C CYS A 157 30.82 2.58 -0.64
N GLU A 158 31.57 2.24 0.40
CA GLU A 158 32.83 1.50 0.31
C GLU A 158 32.58 0.11 -0.24
N ALA A 159 31.64 -0.64 0.35
CA ALA A 159 31.25 -1.97 -0.13
C ALA A 159 30.74 -1.96 -1.60
N LEU A 160 29.92 -0.99 -1.97
CA LEU A 160 29.44 -0.82 -3.34
C LEU A 160 30.57 -0.53 -4.32
N THR A 161 31.59 0.25 -3.91
CA THR A 161 32.73 0.59 -4.77
C THR A 161 33.62 -0.62 -5.01
N GLU A 162 33.85 -1.45 -3.99
CA GLU A 162 34.61 -2.71 -4.10
C GLU A 162 33.90 -3.73 -5.00
N ILE A 163 32.60 -3.89 -4.80
CA ILE A 163 31.79 -4.83 -5.59
C ILE A 163 31.60 -4.30 -7.02
N HIS A 164 31.44 -2.98 -7.21
CA HIS A 164 31.19 -2.38 -8.52
C HIS A 164 32.31 -2.68 -9.52
N SER A 165 33.57 -2.66 -9.09
CA SER A 165 34.71 -3.07 -9.92
C SER A 165 34.63 -4.54 -10.37
N SER A 166 34.02 -5.42 -9.58
CA SER A 166 33.82 -6.84 -9.90
C SER A 166 32.57 -7.10 -10.73
N ILE A 167 31.49 -6.34 -10.52
CA ILE A 167 30.17 -6.55 -11.11
C ILE A 167 30.01 -5.85 -12.46
N VAL A 168 30.57 -4.65 -12.62
CA VAL A 168 30.62 -3.96 -13.92
C VAL A 168 31.39 -4.79 -14.93
N LEU A 169 32.40 -5.56 -14.51
CA LEU A 169 33.11 -6.52 -15.36
C LEU A 169 32.22 -7.69 -15.81
N THR A 170 31.29 -8.17 -14.97
CA THR A 170 30.36 -9.25 -15.31
C THR A 170 29.13 -8.80 -16.11
N LEU A 171 28.68 -7.55 -15.97
CA LEU A 171 27.57 -6.97 -16.73
C LEU A 171 28.04 -6.23 -18.00
N SER A 172 29.31 -5.82 -18.08
CA SER A 172 29.89 -5.07 -19.19
C SER A 172 30.74 -5.92 -20.15
N ASP A 173 30.93 -7.20 -19.85
CA ASP A 173 31.77 -8.05 -20.68
C ASP A 173 31.01 -8.51 -21.95
N GLY A 174 30.52 -7.59 -22.73
CA GLY A 174 30.16 -7.81 -24.13
C GLY A 174 29.25 -9.00 -24.48
N SER A 175 28.89 -9.84 -23.52
CA SER A 175 28.12 -11.08 -23.77
C SER A 175 26.66 -10.81 -24.15
N GLY A 176 26.22 -9.54 -24.12
CA GLY A 176 24.91 -9.13 -24.62
C GLY A 176 23.69 -9.73 -23.91
N VAL A 177 23.88 -10.45 -22.81
CA VAL A 177 22.79 -11.08 -22.08
C VAL A 177 22.00 -10.03 -21.33
N GLN A 178 20.88 -9.64 -21.90
CA GLN A 178 19.89 -8.80 -21.24
C GLN A 178 19.12 -9.67 -20.25
N LEU A 179 19.29 -9.41 -18.94
CA LEU A 179 18.51 -10.06 -17.90
C LEU A 179 17.04 -9.70 -18.05
N ASP A 180 16.17 -10.69 -17.99
CA ASP A 180 14.73 -10.43 -17.84
C ASP A 180 14.42 -9.84 -16.44
N ALA A 181 13.16 -9.51 -16.18
CA ALA A 181 12.77 -8.86 -14.93
C ALA A 181 13.01 -9.72 -13.70
N ASP A 182 12.75 -11.03 -13.80
CA ASP A 182 12.89 -11.96 -12.68
C ASP A 182 14.38 -12.27 -12.41
N GLN A 183 15.17 -12.45 -13.47
CA GLN A 183 16.62 -12.61 -13.37
C GLN A 183 17.27 -11.37 -12.74
N TYR A 184 16.85 -10.16 -13.15
CA TYR A 184 17.35 -8.91 -12.59
C TYR A 184 16.95 -8.74 -11.12
N ARG A 185 15.76 -9.17 -10.75
CA ARG A 185 15.32 -9.19 -9.36
C ARG A 185 16.17 -10.14 -8.51
N ILE A 186 16.35 -11.37 -8.98
CA ILE A 186 17.19 -12.37 -8.31
C ILE A 186 18.62 -11.85 -8.15
N TYR A 187 19.17 -11.21 -9.17
CA TYR A 187 20.48 -10.58 -9.13
C TYR A 187 20.59 -9.54 -8.01
N ARG A 188 19.63 -8.60 -7.91
CA ARG A 188 19.62 -7.58 -6.84
C ARG A 188 19.46 -8.18 -5.44
N LEU A 189 18.67 -9.23 -5.28
CA LEU A 189 18.53 -9.92 -3.99
C LEU A 189 19.84 -10.63 -3.59
N LYS A 190 20.55 -11.23 -4.53
CA LYS A 190 21.90 -11.80 -4.28
C LYS A 190 22.88 -10.70 -3.90
N LEU A 191 22.84 -9.56 -4.58
CA LEU A 191 23.69 -8.41 -4.28
C LEU A 191 23.43 -7.86 -2.87
N LEU A 192 22.17 -7.81 -2.41
CA LEU A 192 21.86 -7.45 -1.03
C LEU A 192 22.54 -8.37 -0.02
N ALA A 193 22.46 -9.69 -0.23
CA ALA A 193 23.08 -10.67 0.66
C ALA A 193 24.61 -10.53 0.70
N ILE A 194 25.24 -10.25 -0.43
CA ILE A 194 26.68 -9.99 -0.51
C ILE A 194 27.05 -8.73 0.27
N LEU A 195 26.30 -7.62 0.05
CA LEU A 195 26.54 -6.35 0.73
C LEU A 195 26.33 -6.47 2.25
N GLU A 196 25.30 -7.17 2.71
CA GLU A 196 25.10 -7.42 4.16
C GLU A 196 26.26 -8.21 4.76
N SER A 197 26.86 -9.14 4.00
CA SER A 197 28.05 -9.86 4.42
C SER A 197 29.30 -8.97 4.50
N GLU A 198 29.49 -8.09 3.52
CA GLU A 198 30.64 -7.15 3.47
C GLU A 198 30.58 -6.12 4.59
N VAL A 199 29.41 -5.47 4.79
CA VAL A 199 29.22 -4.49 5.88
C VAL A 199 29.04 -5.16 7.25
N LYS A 200 28.94 -6.48 7.33
CA LYS A 200 28.82 -7.30 8.56
C LYS A 200 27.62 -6.91 9.43
N ARG A 201 26.55 -6.42 8.84
CA ARG A 201 25.27 -6.10 9.46
C ARG A 201 24.15 -6.18 8.45
N SER A 202 22.92 -6.30 8.95
CA SER A 202 21.75 -6.09 8.09
C SER A 202 21.70 -4.65 7.60
N LEU A 203 21.37 -4.48 6.32
CA LEU A 203 21.15 -3.16 5.74
C LEU A 203 19.81 -2.58 6.21
N ASP A 204 19.79 -1.28 6.44
CA ASP A 204 18.55 -0.54 6.67
C ASP A 204 17.66 -0.56 5.42
N LEU A 205 16.36 -0.34 5.59
CA LEU A 205 15.43 -0.42 4.46
C LEU A 205 15.77 0.56 3.33
N TRP A 206 16.18 1.77 3.67
CA TRP A 206 16.60 2.78 2.69
C TRP A 206 17.91 2.38 1.96
N GLU A 207 18.82 1.67 2.63
CA GLU A 207 20.02 1.11 2.01
C GLU A 207 19.65 -0.01 1.03
N LYS A 208 18.71 -0.88 1.44
CA LYS A 208 18.13 -1.90 0.54
C LYS A 208 17.48 -1.27 -0.69
N GLU A 209 16.80 -0.14 -0.53
CA GLU A 209 16.17 0.59 -1.64
C GLU A 209 17.20 1.13 -2.66
N ILE A 210 18.43 1.46 -2.24
CA ILE A 210 19.51 1.82 -3.18
C ILE A 210 19.78 0.69 -4.18
N ILE A 211 19.73 -0.57 -3.70
CA ILE A 211 20.00 -1.75 -4.49
C ILE A 211 18.76 -2.25 -5.23
N LEU A 212 17.59 -2.16 -4.60
CA LEU A 212 16.33 -2.62 -5.19
C LEU A 212 15.81 -1.69 -6.29
N TYR A 213 16.12 -0.37 -6.19
CA TYR A 213 15.67 0.65 -7.14
C TYR A 213 16.85 1.52 -7.60
N PRO A 214 17.88 0.92 -8.22
CA PRO A 214 19.11 1.60 -8.55
C PRO A 214 18.91 2.61 -9.69
N ARG A 215 19.91 3.46 -9.88
CA ARG A 215 20.02 4.37 -11.03
C ARG A 215 20.40 3.59 -12.29
N VAL A 216 19.41 3.04 -12.98
CA VAL A 216 19.57 2.31 -14.25
C VAL A 216 18.47 2.73 -15.23
N CYS A 217 18.66 2.48 -16.51
CA CYS A 217 17.56 2.62 -17.48
C CYS A 217 16.39 1.71 -17.09
N ARG A 218 15.20 2.26 -16.96
CA ARG A 218 14.00 1.51 -16.56
C ARG A 218 13.70 0.32 -17.47
N VAL A 219 14.00 0.45 -18.76
CA VAL A 219 13.67 -0.55 -19.77
C VAL A 219 14.78 -1.61 -19.91
N CYS A 220 15.99 -1.19 -20.31
CA CYS A 220 17.09 -2.13 -20.56
C CYS A 220 17.92 -2.45 -19.32
N ARG A 221 17.68 -1.79 -18.18
CA ARG A 221 18.36 -2.02 -16.89
C ARG A 221 19.87 -1.79 -16.91
N ARG A 222 20.39 -1.20 -17.97
CA ARG A 222 21.80 -0.82 -18.08
C ARG A 222 22.10 0.43 -17.25
N PHE A 223 23.21 0.40 -16.55
CA PHE A 223 23.79 1.59 -15.96
C PHE A 223 24.56 2.38 -17.03
N SER A 224 24.45 3.71 -16.98
CA SER A 224 25.24 4.62 -17.79
C SER A 224 25.34 5.96 -17.07
N GLU A 225 26.45 6.64 -17.20
CA GLU A 225 26.61 8.01 -16.72
C GLU A 225 25.67 9.00 -17.45
N LYS A 226 25.34 8.69 -18.71
CA LYS A 226 24.48 9.50 -19.58
C LYS A 226 22.99 9.23 -19.43
N LEU A 227 22.54 8.58 -18.35
CA LEU A 227 21.12 8.34 -18.12
C LEU A 227 20.37 9.67 -17.92
N ILE A 228 19.24 9.79 -18.63
CA ILE A 228 18.35 10.93 -18.59
C ILE A 228 17.25 10.68 -17.56
N CYS A 229 17.14 11.53 -16.55
CA CYS A 229 16.01 11.51 -15.64
C CYS A 229 14.77 12.12 -16.32
N CYS A 230 13.62 11.48 -16.23
CA CYS A 230 12.38 12.03 -16.73
C CYS A 230 12.10 13.42 -16.13
N THR A 231 11.95 14.41 -16.98
CA THR A 231 11.72 15.81 -16.56
C THR A 231 10.33 16.02 -15.97
N HIS A 232 9.36 15.17 -16.34
CA HIS A 232 7.98 15.29 -15.88
C HIS A 232 7.78 14.68 -14.49
N CYS A 233 8.11 13.39 -14.29
CA CYS A 233 7.95 12.75 -12.99
C CYS A 233 9.15 12.91 -12.06
N GLY A 234 10.35 13.11 -12.59
CA GLY A 234 11.58 13.23 -11.80
C GLY A 234 11.95 11.95 -11.01
N MET A 235 11.45 10.78 -11.38
CA MET A 235 11.57 9.56 -10.58
C MET A 235 12.32 8.43 -11.28
N GLU A 236 12.30 8.36 -12.60
CA GLU A 236 12.86 7.26 -13.39
C GLU A 236 13.93 7.75 -14.35
N PHE A 237 14.89 6.86 -14.63
CA PHE A 237 15.98 7.09 -15.55
C PHE A 237 15.83 6.27 -16.83
N PHE A 238 16.27 6.83 -17.94
CA PHE A 238 16.23 6.22 -19.26
C PHE A 238 17.55 6.47 -20.00
N CYS A 239 17.98 5.50 -20.80
CA CYS A 239 18.99 5.77 -21.80
C CYS A 239 18.36 6.46 -23.02
N GLU A 240 19.19 6.96 -23.92
CA GLU A 240 18.76 7.70 -25.09
C GLU A 240 17.80 6.88 -25.97
N GLU A 241 18.01 5.57 -26.07
CA GLU A 241 17.19 4.63 -26.86
C GLU A 241 15.77 4.43 -26.30
N HIS A 242 15.56 4.65 -24.98
CA HIS A 242 14.33 4.31 -24.26
C HIS A 242 13.65 5.49 -23.58
N SER A 243 13.96 6.71 -23.98
CA SER A 243 13.49 7.93 -23.29
C SER A 243 11.98 8.11 -23.22
N ASP A 244 11.22 7.49 -24.13
CA ASP A 244 9.78 7.67 -24.27
C ASP A 244 8.91 6.53 -23.68
N GLU A 245 9.50 5.46 -23.16
CA GLU A 245 8.77 4.23 -22.86
C GLU A 245 8.04 4.19 -21.51
N HIS A 246 8.15 5.22 -20.66
CA HIS A 246 7.54 5.17 -19.33
C HIS A 246 6.22 5.93 -19.17
N LYS A 247 5.61 6.36 -20.27
CA LYS A 247 4.42 7.22 -20.26
C LYS A 247 3.27 6.69 -19.42
N ASN A 248 3.09 5.38 -19.37
CA ASN A 248 1.99 4.72 -18.63
C ASN A 248 2.03 4.95 -17.11
N TRP A 249 3.20 5.22 -16.53
CA TRP A 249 3.39 5.35 -15.08
C TRP A 249 3.86 6.74 -14.65
N CYS A 250 4.06 7.62 -15.60
CA CYS A 250 4.70 8.90 -15.35
C CYS A 250 3.89 9.78 -14.41
N GLU A 251 2.57 9.83 -14.57
CA GLU A 251 1.70 10.61 -13.70
C GLU A 251 1.65 10.03 -12.27
N GLU A 252 1.57 8.71 -12.13
CA GLU A 252 1.59 8.05 -10.82
C GLU A 252 2.91 8.31 -10.09
N PHE A 253 4.04 8.25 -10.78
CA PHE A 253 5.33 8.62 -10.21
C PHE A 253 5.42 10.10 -9.82
N ARG A 254 4.80 10.99 -10.57
CA ARG A 254 4.73 12.42 -10.23
C ARG A 254 3.96 12.63 -8.92
N VAL A 255 2.84 11.96 -8.76
CA VAL A 255 2.07 11.97 -7.51
C VAL A 255 2.91 11.40 -6.36
N TYR A 256 3.58 10.28 -6.59
CA TYR A 256 4.45 9.66 -5.60
C TYR A 256 5.58 10.60 -5.16
N GLN A 257 6.29 11.23 -6.09
CA GLN A 257 7.32 12.22 -5.79
C GLN A 257 6.78 13.36 -4.93
N ARG A 258 5.59 13.88 -5.27
CA ARG A 258 4.95 14.95 -4.49
C ARG A 258 4.61 14.51 -3.07
N ILE A 259 4.10 13.29 -2.90
CA ILE A 259 3.83 12.70 -1.58
C ILE A 259 5.13 12.62 -0.77
N LEU A 260 6.23 12.11 -1.34
CA LEU A 260 7.53 12.05 -0.66
C LEU A 260 8.05 13.43 -0.26
N HIS A 261 7.90 14.43 -1.14
CA HIS A 261 8.29 15.81 -0.84
C HIS A 261 7.49 16.39 0.33
N LEU A 262 6.16 16.21 0.32
CA LEU A 262 5.29 16.68 1.40
C LEU A 262 5.54 15.90 2.70
N GLN A 263 5.78 14.60 2.64
CA GLN A 263 6.19 13.77 3.76
C GLN A 263 7.48 14.29 4.41
N HIS A 264 8.45 14.65 3.59
CA HIS A 264 9.69 15.24 4.09
C HIS A 264 9.46 16.62 4.74
N LYS A 265 8.59 17.44 4.14
CA LYS A 265 8.27 18.80 4.61
C LYS A 265 7.47 18.79 5.91
N HIS A 266 6.43 17.97 6.02
CA HIS A 266 5.47 17.99 7.12
C HIS A 266 5.80 16.97 8.23
N GLY A 267 6.57 15.93 7.91
CA GLY A 267 6.85 14.84 8.85
C GLY A 267 5.60 14.03 9.17
N TYR A 268 5.36 13.82 10.47
CA TYR A 268 4.16 13.13 10.94
C TYR A 268 2.92 13.99 10.73
N VAL A 269 1.90 13.41 10.12
CA VAL A 269 0.57 14.00 9.97
C VAL A 269 -0.46 12.97 10.41
N ASN A 270 -1.41 13.38 11.25
CA ASN A 270 -2.56 12.57 11.65
C ASN A 270 -3.82 13.16 11.03
N PRO A 271 -4.38 12.58 9.96
CA PRO A 271 -5.60 13.06 9.33
C PRO A 271 -6.78 12.96 10.30
N LYS A 272 -7.49 14.06 10.51
CA LYS A 272 -8.65 14.10 11.40
C LYS A 272 -9.89 13.54 10.70
N ILE A 273 -10.45 12.46 11.19
CA ILE A 273 -11.70 11.88 10.70
C ILE A 273 -12.84 12.37 11.59
N PRO A 274 -13.91 12.98 11.03
CA PRO A 274 -15.03 13.48 11.81
C PRO A 274 -15.88 12.34 12.40
N ASN A 275 -16.59 12.63 13.50
CA ASN A 275 -17.54 11.71 14.13
C ASN A 275 -18.85 11.70 13.34
N ALA A 276 -18.90 10.95 12.24
CA ALA A 276 -20.08 10.82 11.39
C ALA A 276 -20.93 9.61 11.83
N HIS A 277 -21.89 9.85 12.73
CA HIS A 277 -22.85 8.83 13.17
C HIS A 277 -23.94 8.63 12.12
N LEU A 278 -23.66 7.89 11.08
CA LEU A 278 -24.53 7.65 9.93
C LEU A 278 -24.58 6.14 9.67
N GLU A 279 -25.76 5.56 9.58
CA GLU A 279 -25.84 4.19 9.06
C GLU A 279 -25.31 4.15 7.62
N MET A 280 -24.34 3.29 7.38
CA MET A 280 -23.64 3.20 6.09
C MET A 280 -23.64 1.77 5.57
N PHE A 281 -24.21 1.60 4.38
CA PHE A 281 -24.02 0.39 3.60
C PHE A 281 -22.95 0.65 2.53
N VAL A 282 -21.72 0.26 2.81
CA VAL A 282 -20.56 0.53 1.94
C VAL A 282 -20.37 -0.52 0.84
N ALA A 283 -21.03 -1.68 0.95
CA ALA A 283 -20.95 -2.76 -0.03
C ALA A 283 -21.88 -2.54 -1.23
N GLN A 284 -21.98 -1.30 -1.69
CA GLN A 284 -22.72 -0.92 -2.91
C GLN A 284 -21.73 -0.64 -4.03
N PRO A 285 -22.02 -1.03 -5.28
CA PRO A 285 -21.11 -0.87 -6.41
C PRO A 285 -20.64 0.57 -6.68
N GLU A 286 -21.47 1.54 -6.31
CA GLU A 286 -21.18 2.97 -6.47
C GLU A 286 -20.27 3.54 -5.39
N PHE A 287 -20.07 2.85 -4.25
CA PHE A 287 -19.19 3.33 -3.19
C PHE A 287 -17.74 2.96 -3.45
N ASP A 288 -16.90 3.95 -3.33
CA ASP A 288 -15.46 3.88 -3.25
C ASP A 288 -14.97 4.78 -2.11
N PHE A 289 -13.67 4.80 -1.87
CA PHE A 289 -13.07 5.61 -0.82
C PHE A 289 -13.42 7.10 -0.97
N ASP A 290 -13.33 7.64 -2.18
CA ASP A 290 -13.57 9.07 -2.42
C ASP A 290 -15.01 9.47 -2.12
N LYS A 291 -15.97 8.73 -2.62
CA LYS A 291 -17.40 9.01 -2.40
C LYS A 291 -17.77 8.89 -0.94
N LEU A 292 -17.18 7.90 -0.24
CA LEU A 292 -17.38 7.74 1.20
C LEU A 292 -16.82 8.94 1.97
N MET A 293 -15.59 9.37 1.66
CA MET A 293 -14.98 10.52 2.31
C MET A 293 -15.76 11.82 2.04
N HIS A 294 -16.23 12.03 0.82
CA HIS A 294 -17.11 13.15 0.50
C HIS A 294 -18.39 13.14 1.35
N ARG A 295 -18.98 11.98 1.59
CA ARG A 295 -20.17 11.85 2.43
C ARG A 295 -19.90 12.14 3.91
N ILE A 296 -18.74 11.67 4.42
CA ILE A 296 -18.34 11.86 5.82
C ILE A 296 -17.96 13.31 6.11
N TYR A 297 -17.16 13.92 5.26
CA TYR A 297 -16.66 15.28 5.46
C TYR A 297 -17.63 16.37 4.98
N GLY A 298 -18.54 16.02 4.06
CA GLY A 298 -19.46 16.99 3.46
C GLY A 298 -18.71 18.17 2.83
N ASN A 299 -19.15 19.38 3.18
CA ASN A 299 -18.57 20.63 2.69
C ASN A 299 -17.40 21.17 3.54
N SER A 300 -16.78 20.32 4.36
CA SER A 300 -15.68 20.72 5.24
C SER A 300 -14.53 21.38 4.48
N LEU A 301 -14.12 22.57 4.96
CA LEU A 301 -12.96 23.28 4.41
C LEU A 301 -11.67 22.46 4.59
N TYR A 302 -11.53 21.76 5.72
CA TYR A 302 -10.41 20.87 5.99
C TYR A 302 -10.22 19.82 4.89
N TYR A 303 -11.30 19.15 4.48
CA TYR A 303 -11.23 18.13 3.43
C TYR A 303 -10.91 18.73 2.06
N ARG A 304 -11.53 19.86 1.72
CA ARG A 304 -11.29 20.53 0.43
C ARG A 304 -9.86 21.05 0.26
N GLN A 305 -9.19 21.38 1.37
CA GLN A 305 -7.82 21.90 1.38
C GLN A 305 -6.77 20.82 1.70
N MET A 306 -7.21 19.57 1.84
CA MET A 306 -6.31 18.47 2.15
C MET A 306 -5.32 18.24 1.01
N ASP A 307 -4.02 18.25 1.32
CA ASP A 307 -2.97 17.94 0.35
C ASP A 307 -2.91 16.45 0.03
N CYS A 308 -2.23 16.09 -1.06
CA CYS A 308 -2.17 14.70 -1.52
C CYS A 308 -1.45 13.75 -0.54
N TYR A 309 -0.53 14.24 0.28
CA TYR A 309 0.13 13.40 1.31
C TYR A 309 -0.83 13.10 2.45
N THR A 310 -1.50 14.11 2.98
CA THR A 310 -2.52 13.96 4.03
C THR A 310 -3.67 13.05 3.57
N TYR A 311 -4.13 13.23 2.32
CA TYR A 311 -5.16 12.38 1.73
C TYR A 311 -4.71 10.92 1.55
N ALA A 312 -3.48 10.71 1.07
CA ALA A 312 -2.90 9.38 0.95
C ALA A 312 -2.77 8.68 2.32
N LEU A 313 -2.36 9.42 3.37
CA LEU A 313 -2.35 8.90 4.74
C LEU A 313 -3.76 8.58 5.24
N LEU A 314 -4.74 9.46 5.01
CA LEU A 314 -6.14 9.20 5.36
C LEU A 314 -6.62 7.87 4.77
N SER A 315 -6.40 7.66 3.47
CA SER A 315 -6.78 6.40 2.82
C SER A 315 -6.04 5.19 3.41
N HIS A 316 -4.76 5.37 3.74
CA HIS A 316 -3.92 4.32 4.32
C HIS A 316 -4.39 3.89 5.72
N LEU A 317 -4.88 4.82 6.53
CA LEU A 317 -5.46 4.53 7.84
C LEU A 317 -6.84 3.89 7.73
N CYS A 318 -7.64 4.37 6.79
CA CYS A 318 -9.02 3.93 6.62
C CYS A 318 -9.16 2.56 5.93
N THR A 319 -8.17 2.13 5.13
CA THR A 319 -8.29 0.91 4.30
C THR A 319 -8.57 -0.34 5.14
N ILE A 320 -8.00 -0.45 6.35
CA ILE A 320 -8.15 -1.63 7.22
C ILE A 320 -9.60 -1.77 7.71
N PRO A 321 -10.17 -0.80 8.48
CA PRO A 321 -11.55 -0.92 8.96
C PRO A 321 -12.59 -0.90 7.85
N LEU A 322 -12.37 -0.13 6.77
CA LEU A 322 -13.32 -0.10 5.66
C LEU A 322 -13.34 -1.40 4.85
N THR A 323 -12.18 -2.04 4.66
CA THR A 323 -12.11 -3.37 4.03
C THR A 323 -12.82 -4.42 4.88
N ALA A 324 -12.66 -4.38 6.22
CA ALA A 324 -13.40 -5.26 7.13
C ALA A 324 -14.91 -5.01 7.06
N LEU A 325 -15.34 -3.75 7.10
CA LEU A 325 -16.76 -3.38 7.01
C LEU A 325 -17.38 -3.82 5.68
N TYR A 326 -16.69 -3.57 4.58
CA TYR A 326 -17.10 -4.02 3.24
C TYR A 326 -17.27 -5.53 3.19
N SER A 327 -16.28 -6.26 3.70
CA SER A 327 -16.31 -7.72 3.71
C SER A 327 -17.43 -8.28 4.57
N MET A 328 -17.63 -7.71 5.75
CA MET A 328 -18.72 -8.09 6.64
C MET A 328 -20.09 -7.89 5.96
N GLN A 329 -20.30 -6.76 5.33
CA GLN A 329 -21.58 -6.43 4.69
C GLN A 329 -21.88 -7.29 3.46
N ILE A 330 -20.85 -7.83 2.78
CA ILE A 330 -21.03 -8.79 1.68
C ILE A 330 -21.32 -10.18 2.21
N SER A 331 -20.60 -10.62 3.24
CA SER A 331 -20.56 -12.02 3.64
C SER A 331 -21.54 -12.41 4.75
N CYS A 332 -22.11 -11.43 5.44
CA CYS A 332 -23.00 -11.63 6.60
C CYS A 332 -24.30 -10.84 6.41
N PRO A 333 -25.36 -11.43 5.84
CA PRO A 333 -26.62 -10.72 5.55
C PRO A 333 -27.26 -10.07 6.79
N GLU A 334 -27.10 -10.69 7.97
CA GLU A 334 -27.67 -10.24 9.25
C GLU A 334 -26.83 -9.15 9.95
N TRP A 335 -25.88 -8.52 9.27
CA TRP A 335 -24.96 -7.55 9.87
C TRP A 335 -25.67 -6.36 10.57
N ARG A 336 -26.89 -6.01 10.13
CA ARG A 336 -27.65 -4.91 10.71
C ARG A 336 -28.19 -5.21 12.10
N ASP A 337 -28.51 -6.47 12.36
CA ASP A 337 -29.20 -6.90 13.58
C ASP A 337 -28.24 -7.30 14.70
N ARG A 338 -26.94 -7.38 14.38
CA ARG A 338 -25.91 -7.80 15.31
C ARG A 338 -25.52 -6.65 16.25
N THR A 339 -25.44 -6.96 17.52
CA THR A 339 -24.97 -6.03 18.58
C THR A 339 -23.50 -6.19 18.91
N ASP A 340 -22.91 -7.31 18.60
CA ASP A 340 -21.53 -7.64 18.92
C ASP A 340 -20.85 -8.26 17.69
N TRP A 341 -19.60 -7.85 17.44
CA TRP A 341 -18.74 -8.38 16.38
C TRP A 341 -17.36 -8.69 16.90
N THR A 342 -16.85 -9.88 16.59
CA THR A 342 -15.48 -10.30 16.85
C THR A 342 -14.73 -10.47 15.54
N ILE A 343 -13.69 -9.68 15.34
CA ILE A 343 -12.84 -9.72 14.14
C ILE A 343 -11.45 -10.20 14.53
N HIS A 344 -10.99 -11.27 13.91
CA HIS A 344 -9.60 -11.71 14.02
C HIS A 344 -8.77 -11.10 12.89
N ILE A 345 -7.66 -10.46 13.21
CA ILE A 345 -6.70 -9.91 12.24
C ILE A 345 -5.45 -10.77 12.32
N LEU A 346 -5.22 -11.60 11.30
CA LEU A 346 -4.13 -12.59 11.27
C LEU A 346 -2.94 -12.07 10.46
N GLY A 347 -1.74 -12.34 10.95
CA GLY A 347 -0.51 -11.79 10.38
C GLY A 347 -0.36 -10.30 10.68
N ALA A 348 -0.97 -9.82 11.77
CA ALA A 348 -0.93 -8.41 12.15
C ALA A 348 0.49 -7.98 12.55
N GLU A 349 0.84 -6.77 12.18
CA GLU A 349 2.02 -6.04 12.65
C GLU A 349 1.59 -4.77 13.40
N PHE A 350 2.25 -4.49 14.53
CA PHE A 350 1.84 -3.35 15.37
C PHE A 350 1.83 -2.01 14.61
N GLN A 351 2.85 -1.78 13.79
CA GLN A 351 3.02 -0.53 13.04
C GLN A 351 1.97 -0.30 11.94
N PHE A 352 1.18 -1.32 11.57
CA PHE A 352 0.15 -1.23 10.53
C PHE A 352 -1.25 -1.39 11.09
N GLU A 353 -1.53 -2.50 11.77
CA GLU A 353 -2.86 -2.83 12.28
C GLU A 353 -3.06 -2.43 13.76
N GLY A 354 -1.98 -2.31 14.53
CA GLY A 354 -2.02 -2.05 15.97
C GLY A 354 -2.05 -0.57 16.39
N ILE A 355 -1.86 0.34 15.42
CA ILE A 355 -1.91 1.79 15.64
C ILE A 355 -3.19 2.39 15.05
N HIS A 356 -3.53 3.63 15.44
CA HIS A 356 -4.74 4.33 14.95
C HIS A 356 -6.04 3.53 15.16
N LEU A 357 -6.16 2.89 16.32
CA LEU A 357 -7.33 2.06 16.66
C LEU A 357 -8.62 2.88 16.78
N ASP A 358 -8.54 4.19 17.01
CA ASP A 358 -9.66 5.14 17.01
C ASP A 358 -10.40 5.22 15.67
N VAL A 359 -9.72 4.86 14.57
CA VAL A 359 -10.33 4.82 13.24
C VAL A 359 -11.43 3.75 13.15
N TRP A 360 -11.33 2.67 13.93
CA TRP A 360 -12.36 1.63 13.99
C TRP A 360 -13.66 2.14 14.59
N GLU A 361 -13.61 3.00 15.59
CA GLU A 361 -14.82 3.66 16.08
C GLU A 361 -15.48 4.48 14.97
N LYS A 362 -14.69 5.36 14.32
CA LYS A 362 -15.19 6.35 13.37
C LYS A 362 -15.73 5.75 12.08
N LEU A 363 -15.16 4.64 11.61
CA LEU A 363 -15.48 4.02 10.32
C LEU A 363 -16.20 2.66 10.44
N PHE A 364 -16.31 2.10 11.61
CA PHE A 364 -17.00 0.84 11.83
C PHE A 364 -18.16 1.02 12.82
N LEU A 365 -17.85 1.41 14.05
CA LEU A 365 -18.85 1.57 15.09
C LEU A 365 -19.89 2.65 14.74
N HIS A 366 -19.45 3.83 14.24
CA HIS A 366 -20.36 4.91 13.88
C HIS A 366 -21.29 4.58 12.71
N PHE A 367 -20.86 3.66 11.81
CA PHE A 367 -21.65 3.26 10.64
C PHE A 367 -22.66 2.15 10.92
N LEU A 368 -22.54 1.52 12.08
CA LEU A 368 -23.40 0.43 12.53
C LEU A 368 -24.14 0.83 13.80
N PRO A 369 -25.30 1.49 13.71
CA PRO A 369 -25.97 2.08 14.88
C PRO A 369 -26.35 1.04 15.94
N ASN A 370 -26.64 -0.20 15.55
CA ASN A 370 -27.02 -1.28 16.46
C ASN A 370 -25.84 -1.96 17.16
N LEU A 371 -24.63 -1.78 16.62
CA LEU A 371 -23.43 -2.41 17.17
C LEU A 371 -23.06 -1.77 18.51
N GLN A 372 -23.00 -2.57 19.55
CA GLN A 372 -22.60 -2.16 20.91
C GLN A 372 -21.13 -2.46 21.19
N LYS A 373 -20.65 -3.63 20.75
CA LYS A 373 -19.27 -4.05 21.01
C LYS A 373 -18.58 -4.53 19.75
N LEU A 374 -17.44 -3.95 19.47
CA LEU A 374 -16.52 -4.42 18.43
C LEU A 374 -15.26 -4.96 19.11
N HIS A 375 -15.04 -6.26 19.01
CA HIS A 375 -13.85 -6.90 19.56
C HIS A 375 -12.86 -7.22 18.43
N LEU A 376 -11.68 -6.61 18.50
CA LEU A 376 -10.57 -6.81 17.58
C LEU A 376 -9.51 -7.67 18.23
N ILE A 377 -9.15 -8.79 17.63
CA ILE A 377 -8.08 -9.68 18.12
C ILE A 377 -6.97 -9.70 17.07
N LEU A 378 -5.86 -9.03 17.38
CA LEU A 378 -4.70 -8.93 16.51
C LEU A 378 -3.71 -10.04 16.85
N ILE A 379 -3.38 -10.88 15.87
CA ILE A 379 -2.55 -12.07 16.04
C ILE A 379 -1.47 -12.07 14.96
N GLY A 380 -0.22 -12.16 15.37
CA GLY A 380 0.88 -12.23 14.40
C GLY A 380 2.21 -12.62 15.03
N PRO A 381 3.04 -13.43 14.34
CA PRO A 381 4.39 -13.74 14.79
C PRO A 381 5.31 -12.51 14.77
N GLU A 382 5.01 -11.54 13.89
CA GLU A 382 5.74 -10.26 13.75
C GLU A 382 5.05 -9.11 14.50
N LEU A 383 3.99 -9.40 15.26
CA LEU A 383 3.32 -8.42 16.11
C LEU A 383 4.17 -8.14 17.35
N GLN A 384 5.02 -7.13 17.25
CA GLN A 384 5.90 -6.69 18.33
C GLN A 384 5.33 -5.42 18.97
N LEU A 385 4.96 -5.52 20.24
CA LEU A 385 4.47 -4.37 20.99
C LEU A 385 5.63 -3.50 21.49
N PRO A 386 5.47 -2.16 21.55
CA PRO A 386 6.44 -1.28 22.20
C PRO A 386 6.72 -1.70 23.62
N LYS A 387 7.98 -1.85 23.99
CA LYS A 387 8.40 -2.36 25.31
C LYS A 387 8.25 -1.33 26.43
N ASP A 388 8.26 -0.08 26.08
CA ASP A 388 8.17 1.09 26.95
C ASP A 388 6.73 1.49 27.29
N ILE A 389 5.74 0.84 26.71
CA ILE A 389 4.31 1.13 26.90
C ILE A 389 3.60 -0.10 27.48
N PRO A 390 2.89 0.03 28.60
CA PRO A 390 2.09 -1.08 29.13
C PRO A 390 1.06 -1.58 28.11
N PRO A 391 0.94 -2.90 27.87
CA PRO A 391 -0.02 -3.46 26.91
C PRO A 391 -1.47 -3.03 27.13
N ARG A 392 -1.85 -2.80 28.40
CA ARG A 392 -3.18 -2.28 28.74
C ARG A 392 -3.45 -0.92 28.08
N LEU A 393 -2.48 -0.01 28.09
CA LEU A 393 -2.63 1.31 27.48
C LEU A 393 -2.67 1.23 25.96
N LEU A 394 -1.93 0.30 25.34
CA LEU A 394 -1.97 0.08 23.88
C LEU A 394 -3.33 -0.44 23.41
N SER A 395 -4.06 -1.18 24.25
CA SER A 395 -5.39 -1.73 23.92
C SER A 395 -6.54 -0.76 24.22
N MET A 396 -6.26 0.39 24.85
CA MET A 396 -7.28 1.40 25.13
C MET A 396 -7.62 2.20 23.87
N VAL A 397 -8.86 2.11 23.43
CA VAL A 397 -9.37 2.88 22.31
C VAL A 397 -10.20 4.03 22.85
N GLN A 398 -9.80 5.26 22.53
CA GLN A 398 -10.63 6.42 22.83
C GLN A 398 -11.86 6.42 21.94
N ILE A 399 -13.02 6.49 22.56
CA ILE A 399 -14.31 6.60 21.85
C ILE A 399 -14.96 7.95 22.16
N CYS A 400 -15.75 8.46 21.22
CA CYS A 400 -16.42 9.73 21.35
C CYS A 400 -17.48 9.71 22.48
N LYS A 401 -17.82 10.88 23.03
CA LYS A 401 -18.81 11.02 24.11
C LYS A 401 -20.14 10.32 23.81
N LYS A 402 -20.62 10.41 22.56
CA LYS A 402 -21.89 9.79 22.15
C LYS A 402 -21.84 8.27 22.22
N CYS A 403 -20.75 7.65 21.78
CA CYS A 403 -20.56 6.20 21.91
C CYS A 403 -20.40 5.79 23.38
N LYS A 404 -19.61 6.54 24.15
CA LYS A 404 -19.39 6.28 25.59
C LYS A 404 -20.71 6.35 26.36
N SER A 405 -21.53 7.39 26.15
CA SER A 405 -22.85 7.52 26.82
C SER A 405 -23.85 6.45 26.41
N ALA A 406 -23.71 5.88 25.19
CA ALA A 406 -24.55 4.78 24.71
C ALA A 406 -24.01 3.39 25.13
N GLY A 407 -22.95 3.30 25.94
CA GLY A 407 -22.34 2.05 26.38
C GLY A 407 -21.63 1.27 25.28
N ARG A 408 -21.31 1.91 24.15
CA ARG A 408 -20.67 1.28 23.00
C ARG A 408 -19.15 1.22 23.21
N ALA A 409 -18.50 0.19 22.69
CA ALA A 409 -17.07 -0.02 22.92
C ALA A 409 -16.36 -0.66 21.72
N VAL A 410 -15.09 -0.29 21.54
CA VAL A 410 -14.11 -1.02 20.74
C VAL A 410 -13.12 -1.66 21.72
N ILE A 411 -13.06 -2.97 21.72
CA ILE A 411 -12.20 -3.76 22.62
C ILE A 411 -11.07 -4.36 21.77
N VAL A 412 -9.83 -4.15 22.17
CA VAL A 412 -8.67 -4.64 21.45
C VAL A 412 -7.88 -5.63 22.28
N THR A 413 -7.57 -6.77 21.71
CA THR A 413 -6.73 -7.80 22.31
C THR A 413 -5.53 -8.08 21.40
N PHE A 414 -4.33 -7.89 21.90
CA PHE A 414 -3.11 -8.25 21.20
C PHE A 414 -2.66 -9.66 21.62
N LYS A 415 -2.30 -10.49 20.63
CA LYS A 415 -1.66 -11.78 20.79
C LYS A 415 -0.29 -11.75 20.10
N PRO A 416 0.70 -11.03 20.69
CA PRO A 416 2.00 -10.81 20.08
C PRO A 416 2.81 -12.10 19.99
N GLU A 417 3.64 -12.20 18.94
CA GLU A 417 4.59 -13.29 18.72
C GLU A 417 3.93 -14.70 18.69
N LYS A 418 2.65 -14.76 18.32
CA LYS A 418 1.88 -16.00 18.27
C LYS A 418 1.42 -16.33 16.86
N LEU A 419 1.42 -17.61 16.54
CA LEU A 419 0.77 -18.17 15.36
C LEU A 419 -0.68 -18.52 15.68
N TYR A 420 -1.60 -18.25 14.77
CA TYR A 420 -3.03 -18.46 14.95
C TYR A 420 -3.37 -19.92 15.33
N HIS A 421 -2.84 -20.88 14.58
CA HIS A 421 -3.07 -22.31 14.83
C HIS A 421 -2.55 -22.77 16.20
N CYS A 422 -1.51 -22.16 16.73
CA CYS A 422 -1.02 -22.46 18.09
C CYS A 422 -2.02 -21.99 19.14
N LEU A 423 -2.62 -20.80 18.96
CA LEU A 423 -3.62 -20.25 19.89
C LEU A 423 -4.93 -21.06 19.87
N VAL A 424 -5.38 -21.45 18.68
CA VAL A 424 -6.64 -22.22 18.53
C VAL A 424 -6.52 -23.62 19.14
N ARG A 425 -5.34 -24.24 19.04
CA ARG A 425 -5.07 -25.59 19.57
C ARG A 425 -4.68 -25.63 21.04
N ASP A 426 -4.41 -24.50 21.65
CA ASP A 426 -4.01 -24.40 23.06
C ASP A 426 -5.25 -24.34 23.98
N PRO A 427 -5.57 -25.42 24.71
CA PRO A 427 -6.75 -25.46 25.59
C PRO A 427 -6.66 -24.48 26.77
N SER A 428 -5.47 -23.97 27.08
CA SER A 428 -5.28 -22.95 28.12
C SER A 428 -5.66 -21.54 27.67
N GLN A 429 -5.82 -21.32 26.35
CA GLN A 429 -6.16 -20.04 25.75
C GLN A 429 -7.61 -20.02 25.32
N THR A 430 -8.40 -19.14 25.90
CA THR A 430 -9.75 -18.90 25.43
C THR A 430 -9.71 -17.83 24.34
N LEU A 431 -9.83 -18.25 23.07
CA LEU A 431 -9.97 -17.35 21.94
C LEU A 431 -11.44 -17.23 21.58
N ALA A 432 -12.00 -16.03 21.57
CA ALA A 432 -13.38 -15.81 21.15
C ALA A 432 -13.58 -16.28 19.69
N THR A 433 -14.74 -16.86 19.38
CA THR A 433 -15.05 -17.28 18.00
C THR A 433 -15.13 -16.04 17.10
N PRO A 434 -14.46 -16.05 15.94
CA PRO A 434 -14.54 -14.91 15.02
C PRO A 434 -15.84 -14.89 14.25
N ASP A 435 -16.40 -13.70 14.05
CA ASP A 435 -17.47 -13.45 13.09
C ASP A 435 -16.91 -13.10 11.70
N LEU A 436 -15.70 -12.57 11.67
CA LEU A 436 -14.94 -12.25 10.47
C LEU A 436 -13.44 -12.45 10.75
N ILE A 437 -12.73 -12.99 9.76
CA ILE A 437 -11.26 -13.08 9.78
C ILE A 437 -10.71 -12.17 8.68
N CYS A 438 -9.68 -11.39 8.98
CA CYS A 438 -9.02 -10.49 8.04
C CYS A 438 -7.53 -10.80 7.95
N LEU A 439 -7.03 -10.92 6.72
CA LEU A 439 -5.61 -11.05 6.39
C LEU A 439 -5.25 -9.96 5.39
N TYR A 440 -4.48 -8.98 5.85
CA TYR A 440 -4.10 -7.81 5.04
C TYR A 440 -2.74 -8.01 4.38
N ASN A 441 -2.71 -8.26 3.07
CA ASN A 441 -1.52 -8.54 2.27
C ASN A 441 -0.61 -9.64 2.90
N PRO A 442 -1.16 -10.80 3.28
CA PRO A 442 -0.48 -11.76 4.15
C PRO A 442 0.69 -12.49 3.47
N GLY A 443 0.68 -12.65 2.14
CA GLY A 443 1.67 -13.44 1.42
C GLY A 443 1.58 -14.94 1.75
N LEU A 444 0.39 -15.54 1.80
CA LEU A 444 0.15 -16.96 2.14
C LEU A 444 0.91 -17.93 1.24
N TYR A 445 1.19 -17.52 0.00
CA TYR A 445 1.93 -18.32 -0.98
C TYR A 445 3.42 -18.47 -0.63
N ARG A 446 3.95 -17.66 0.29
CA ARG A 446 5.37 -17.70 0.67
C ARG A 446 5.61 -18.86 1.62
N THR A 447 6.37 -19.86 1.16
CA THR A 447 6.70 -21.06 1.94
C THR A 447 7.96 -20.89 2.81
N THR A 448 8.71 -19.82 2.61
CA THR A 448 9.90 -19.47 3.39
C THR A 448 9.67 -18.26 4.28
N GLY A 449 8.46 -18.12 4.81
CA GLY A 449 8.02 -16.97 5.57
C GLY A 449 8.77 -16.74 6.88
N PHE A 450 8.08 -16.62 7.99
CA PHE A 450 8.66 -16.36 9.29
C PHE A 450 9.67 -17.43 9.71
N ALA A 451 10.90 -17.00 10.06
CA ALA A 451 12.01 -17.88 10.48
C ALA A 451 12.36 -18.99 9.46
N GLY A 452 12.14 -18.74 8.16
CA GLY A 452 12.44 -19.71 7.10
C GLY A 452 11.51 -20.92 7.05
N LYS A 453 10.36 -20.88 7.75
CA LYS A 453 9.37 -21.97 7.82
C LYS A 453 8.05 -21.54 7.22
N ASP A 454 7.33 -22.48 6.61
CA ASP A 454 5.96 -22.29 6.18
C ASP A 454 5.01 -22.33 7.39
N THR A 455 4.72 -21.16 7.92
CA THR A 455 3.83 -21.00 9.07
C THR A 455 2.35 -20.84 8.68
N TRP A 456 2.08 -20.59 7.40
CA TRP A 456 0.72 -20.38 6.90
C TRP A 456 -0.08 -21.67 6.71
N LEU A 457 0.58 -22.79 6.39
CA LEU A 457 -0.08 -24.06 6.12
C LEU A 457 -1.08 -24.45 7.21
N GLU A 458 -0.64 -24.49 8.47
CA GLU A 458 -1.48 -24.87 9.60
C GLU A 458 -2.50 -23.76 9.94
N THR A 459 -2.13 -22.51 9.78
CA THR A 459 -3.03 -21.37 10.00
C THR A 459 -4.20 -21.39 9.02
N ILE A 460 -3.96 -21.70 7.73
CA ILE A 460 -5.01 -21.85 6.70
C ILE A 460 -5.97 -22.97 7.11
N ARG A 461 -5.46 -24.13 7.55
CA ARG A 461 -6.30 -25.25 8.02
C ARG A 461 -7.18 -24.84 9.19
N GLU A 462 -6.66 -24.07 10.15
CA GLU A 462 -7.43 -23.71 11.34
C GLU A 462 -8.47 -22.63 11.05
N PHE A 463 -8.15 -21.57 10.30
CA PHE A 463 -9.17 -20.56 10.02
C PHE A 463 -10.29 -21.10 9.11
N SER A 464 -10.00 -22.03 8.20
CA SER A 464 -11.02 -22.66 7.36
C SER A 464 -12.01 -23.51 8.16
N LYS A 465 -11.63 -24.05 9.31
CA LYS A 465 -12.52 -24.80 10.20
C LYS A 465 -13.52 -23.92 10.96
N THR A 466 -13.22 -22.63 11.13
CA THR A 466 -14.08 -21.73 11.91
C THR A 466 -15.41 -21.42 11.24
N LEU A 467 -15.52 -21.68 9.94
CA LEU A 467 -16.66 -21.32 9.09
C LEU A 467 -16.99 -19.81 9.07
N ALA A 468 -16.14 -18.98 9.64
CA ALA A 468 -16.22 -17.53 9.53
C ALA A 468 -15.78 -17.08 8.15
N PRO A 469 -16.43 -16.09 7.53
CA PRO A 469 -15.91 -15.44 6.35
C PRO A 469 -14.49 -14.94 6.58
N THR A 470 -13.61 -15.17 5.61
CA THR A 470 -12.20 -14.81 5.69
C THR A 470 -11.86 -13.89 4.53
N THR A 471 -11.50 -12.67 4.84
CA THR A 471 -11.09 -11.64 3.89
C THR A 471 -9.59 -11.72 3.68
N ILE A 472 -9.17 -11.76 2.42
CA ILE A 472 -7.76 -11.75 2.03
C ILE A 472 -7.54 -10.60 1.06
N THR A 473 -6.49 -9.81 1.30
CA THR A 473 -6.09 -8.75 0.38
C THR A 473 -4.69 -9.01 -0.20
N SER A 474 -4.38 -8.34 -1.30
CA SER A 474 -3.04 -8.38 -1.89
C SER A 474 -2.69 -7.06 -2.59
N TYR A 475 -1.40 -6.86 -2.88
CA TYR A 475 -0.94 -5.69 -3.61
C TYR A 475 -1.21 -5.80 -5.12
N THR A 476 -1.16 -6.99 -5.68
CA THR A 476 -1.29 -7.22 -7.13
C THR A 476 -2.29 -8.33 -7.44
N ALA A 477 -2.85 -8.31 -8.66
CA ALA A 477 -3.73 -9.39 -9.14
C ALA A 477 -3.01 -10.74 -9.16
N GLN A 478 -1.72 -10.74 -9.50
CA GLN A 478 -0.93 -11.96 -9.54
C GLN A 478 -0.72 -12.57 -8.16
N GLU A 479 -0.44 -11.75 -7.14
CA GLU A 479 -0.39 -12.24 -5.75
C GLU A 479 -1.72 -12.81 -5.32
N MET A 480 -2.85 -12.13 -5.65
CA MET A 480 -4.19 -12.64 -5.30
C MET A 480 -4.43 -14.05 -5.87
N LEU A 481 -3.98 -14.32 -7.09
CA LEU A 481 -4.06 -15.68 -7.66
C LEU A 481 -3.20 -16.68 -6.89
N TRP A 482 -2.00 -16.29 -6.46
CA TRP A 482 -1.13 -17.16 -5.65
C TRP A 482 -1.74 -17.42 -4.27
N GLU A 483 -2.34 -16.42 -3.63
CA GLU A 483 -3.06 -16.57 -2.35
C GLU A 483 -4.18 -17.60 -2.45
N ILE A 484 -5.05 -17.46 -3.45
CA ILE A 484 -6.19 -18.38 -3.66
C ILE A 484 -5.71 -19.80 -3.98
N ASN A 485 -4.72 -19.94 -4.87
CA ASN A 485 -4.15 -21.24 -5.20
C ASN A 485 -3.58 -21.91 -3.95
N ARG A 486 -2.92 -21.13 -3.09
CA ARG A 486 -2.40 -21.63 -1.82
C ARG A 486 -3.52 -22.11 -0.90
N ILE A 487 -4.57 -21.35 -0.72
CA ILE A 487 -5.73 -21.72 0.11
C ILE A 487 -6.35 -23.01 -0.43
N ASN A 488 -6.66 -23.07 -1.72
CA ASN A 488 -7.29 -24.22 -2.37
C ASN A 488 -6.41 -25.49 -2.30
N SER A 489 -5.07 -25.33 -2.20
CA SER A 489 -4.17 -26.48 -2.02
C SER A 489 -4.16 -27.05 -0.60
N VAL A 490 -4.73 -26.32 0.37
CA VAL A 490 -4.66 -26.65 1.81
C VAL A 490 -6.02 -26.99 2.40
N ALA A 491 -7.09 -26.31 1.94
CA ALA A 491 -8.42 -26.40 2.50
C ALA A 491 -9.49 -26.30 1.41
N ASP A 492 -10.63 -26.97 1.64
CA ASP A 492 -11.82 -26.81 0.79
C ASP A 492 -12.60 -25.58 1.25
N VAL A 493 -12.67 -24.58 0.38
CA VAL A 493 -13.33 -23.30 0.67
C VAL A 493 -14.34 -22.94 -0.40
N GLU A 494 -15.36 -22.19 0.01
CA GLU A 494 -16.28 -21.49 -0.86
C GLU A 494 -15.78 -20.06 -1.07
N VAL A 495 -15.85 -19.55 -2.30
CA VAL A 495 -15.51 -18.17 -2.62
C VAL A 495 -16.78 -17.32 -2.58
N LEU A 496 -16.91 -16.50 -1.55
CA LEU A 496 -18.06 -15.58 -1.36
C LEU A 496 -17.92 -14.29 -2.19
N LEU A 497 -16.69 -13.82 -2.39
CA LEU A 497 -16.36 -12.70 -3.27
C LEU A 497 -15.20 -13.12 -4.16
N GLN A 498 -15.44 -13.13 -5.47
CA GLN A 498 -14.38 -13.38 -6.44
C GLN A 498 -13.30 -12.29 -6.38
N PRO A 499 -12.04 -12.63 -6.71
CA PRO A 499 -10.96 -11.66 -6.77
C PRO A 499 -11.32 -10.41 -7.57
N CYS A 500 -11.28 -9.27 -6.93
CA CYS A 500 -11.58 -7.98 -7.56
C CYS A 500 -10.75 -6.85 -6.93
N LYS A 501 -10.83 -5.66 -7.52
CA LYS A 501 -10.26 -4.46 -6.89
C LYS A 501 -11.05 -4.12 -5.62
N ASN A 502 -10.31 -3.82 -4.55
CA ASN A 502 -10.91 -3.37 -3.31
C ASN A 502 -11.32 -1.88 -3.45
N PRO A 503 -12.61 -1.54 -3.30
CA PRO A 503 -13.06 -0.15 -3.39
C PRO A 503 -12.48 0.76 -2.30
N PHE A 504 -11.97 0.17 -1.22
CA PHE A 504 -11.37 0.85 -0.07
C PHE A 504 -9.86 0.60 0.04
N ALA A 505 -9.20 0.29 -1.07
CA ALA A 505 -7.75 0.21 -1.14
C ALA A 505 -7.09 1.53 -0.72
N SER A 506 -5.90 1.46 -0.15
CA SER A 506 -5.09 2.66 0.06
C SER A 506 -4.73 3.29 -1.29
N VAL A 507 -4.81 4.62 -1.37
CA VAL A 507 -4.28 5.37 -2.53
C VAL A 507 -2.86 5.89 -2.28
N LYS A 508 -2.26 5.56 -1.13
CA LYS A 508 -0.85 5.86 -0.84
C LYS A 508 0.04 4.92 -1.64
N PRO A 509 0.77 5.42 -2.63
CA PRO A 509 1.68 4.60 -3.42
C PRO A 509 2.89 4.15 -2.61
N ASP A 510 3.41 2.98 -2.95
CA ASP A 510 4.73 2.50 -2.54
C ASP A 510 5.44 1.86 -3.74
N ARG A 511 6.76 1.67 -3.66
CA ARG A 511 7.51 0.95 -4.70
C ARG A 511 7.09 -0.51 -4.73
N ASN A 512 6.97 -1.07 -5.95
CA ASN A 512 6.65 -2.48 -6.10
C ASN A 512 7.85 -3.35 -5.70
N PHE A 513 7.72 -4.03 -4.56
CA PHE A 513 8.70 -5.01 -4.07
C PHE A 513 8.30 -6.46 -4.40
N VAL A 514 7.13 -6.66 -5.01
CA VAL A 514 6.59 -8.00 -5.32
C VAL A 514 7.14 -8.52 -6.64
N SER A 515 7.09 -7.69 -7.70
CA SER A 515 7.46 -8.08 -9.06
C SER A 515 7.98 -6.89 -9.87
N ASP A 516 8.95 -7.13 -10.72
CA ASP A 516 9.43 -6.15 -11.71
C ASP A 516 8.67 -6.24 -13.05
N ASN A 517 7.81 -7.24 -13.21
CA ASN A 517 7.02 -7.48 -14.43
C ASN A 517 5.68 -6.73 -14.46
N THR A 518 5.30 -6.09 -13.34
CA THR A 518 4.02 -5.41 -13.18
C THR A 518 4.23 -3.91 -12.94
N ASN A 519 3.13 -3.21 -12.60
CA ASN A 519 3.18 -1.79 -12.24
C ASN A 519 4.32 -1.51 -11.24
N PRO A 520 5.17 -0.51 -11.47
CA PRO A 520 6.27 -0.14 -10.57
C PRO A 520 5.81 0.42 -9.22
N LEU A 521 4.55 0.80 -9.08
CA LEU A 521 3.93 1.24 -7.84
C LEU A 521 2.83 0.26 -7.42
N ILE A 522 2.71 0.07 -6.12
CA ILE A 522 1.70 -0.77 -5.48
C ILE A 522 0.97 0.01 -4.40
N TYR A 523 -0.20 -0.51 -4.02
CA TYR A 523 -1.07 0.11 -3.03
C TYR A 523 -1.53 -0.94 -2.03
N LYS A 524 -1.56 -0.62 -0.73
CA LYS A 524 -1.98 -1.55 0.32
C LYS A 524 -3.45 -1.94 0.13
N ASN A 525 -3.73 -3.24 0.29
CA ASN A 525 -5.08 -3.82 0.16
C ASN A 525 -5.73 -3.58 -1.22
N TYR A 526 -4.96 -3.59 -2.31
CA TYR A 526 -5.47 -3.17 -3.63
C TYR A 526 -6.44 -4.17 -4.26
N TYR A 527 -6.20 -5.46 -4.06
CA TYR A 527 -7.12 -6.54 -4.45
C TYR A 527 -7.70 -7.20 -3.22
N ILE A 528 -8.91 -7.74 -3.36
CA ILE A 528 -9.66 -8.40 -2.30
C ILE A 528 -10.35 -9.66 -2.81
N THR A 529 -10.43 -10.66 -1.96
CA THR A 529 -11.32 -11.83 -2.08
C THR A 529 -11.88 -12.18 -0.70
N ILE A 530 -13.03 -12.86 -0.67
CA ILE A 530 -13.61 -13.38 0.57
C ILE A 530 -13.88 -14.86 0.35
N VAL A 531 -13.36 -15.68 1.25
CA VAL A 531 -13.59 -17.13 1.24
C VAL A 531 -14.21 -17.59 2.56
N LYS A 532 -14.80 -18.76 2.55
CA LYS A 532 -15.36 -19.42 3.74
C LYS A 532 -15.07 -20.91 3.67
N GLY A 533 -14.67 -21.52 4.78
CA GLY A 533 -14.53 -22.96 4.85
C GLY A 533 -15.86 -23.68 4.60
N LYS A 534 -15.85 -24.78 3.86
CA LYS A 534 -17.05 -25.60 3.68
C LYS A 534 -17.27 -26.50 4.88
N SER A 535 -18.52 -26.58 5.33
CA SER A 535 -18.92 -27.59 6.32
C SER A 535 -18.74 -28.97 5.69
N ILE A 536 -18.00 -29.84 6.36
CA ILE A 536 -18.01 -31.27 6.01
C ILE A 536 -19.38 -31.77 6.42
N VAL A 537 -20.28 -31.94 5.47
CA VAL A 537 -21.52 -32.70 5.70
C VAL A 537 -21.09 -34.16 5.82
N LEU A 538 -20.98 -34.64 7.06
CA LEU A 538 -20.73 -36.04 7.38
C LEU A 538 -21.99 -36.86 7.07
#